data_ba07b9316b6e8e96922887d167b574fe
#
_entry.id   ba07b9316b6e8e96922887d167b574fe
#
_cell.length_a   1.000
_cell.length_b   1.000
_cell.length_c   1.000
_cell.angle_alpha   90.00
_cell.angle_beta   90.00
_cell.angle_gamma   90.00
#
_symmetry.space_group_name_H-M   'P 1'
#
loop_
_entity.id
_entity.type
_entity.pdbx_description
1 polymer ?
#
loop_
_entity_poly.entity_id
_entity_poly.type
_entity_poly.pdbx_seq_one_letter_code
_entity_poly.pdbx_strand_id
1 'polypeptide(L)'
;FTAREDDEILISISFEAPSGGYAYEKQKRKIGDYATAAAGVIIKVENNKCSSASIALTNLSDTPVYCDKAVDIIVGKEIDKNLLDQVTKACVDQSDPVADQRGPVEFKKYVAGIVIKKALNRAIERS
;
A
#
# COMPACT_ATOMS: atom_id res chain seq x y z
N PHE A 1 -1.16 8.51 -19.13
CA PHE A 1 -1.84 9.72 -19.62
C PHE A 1 -1.89 10.72 -18.48
N THR A 2 -1.75 12.00 -18.78
CA THR A 2 -1.78 13.10 -17.81
C THR A 2 -2.96 14.03 -18.13
N ALA A 3 -3.47 14.75 -17.12
CA ALA A 3 -4.47 15.79 -17.32
C ALA A 3 -3.84 17.14 -17.75
N ARG A 4 -2.52 17.15 -17.99
CA ARG A 4 -1.76 18.33 -18.41
C ARG A 4 -2.00 18.60 -19.89
N GLU A 5 -2.24 19.83 -20.25
CA GLU A 5 -2.31 20.31 -21.64
C GLU A 5 -0.90 20.42 -22.25
N ASP A 6 -0.81 20.54 -23.59
CA ASP A 6 0.47 20.52 -24.31
C ASP A 6 1.36 21.74 -24.02
N ASP A 7 0.77 22.87 -23.66
CA ASP A 7 1.44 24.13 -23.32
C ASP A 7 1.65 24.34 -21.80
N GLU A 8 1.33 23.32 -20.98
CA GLU A 8 1.50 23.36 -19.54
C GLU A 8 2.75 22.62 -19.07
N ILE A 9 3.33 23.09 -17.96
CA ILE A 9 4.43 22.45 -17.24
C ILE A 9 4.02 22.28 -15.78
N LEU A 10 4.13 21.08 -15.22
CA LEU A 10 3.96 20.84 -13.79
C LEU A 10 5.13 21.49 -13.04
N ILE A 11 4.84 22.51 -12.23
CA ILE A 11 5.85 23.28 -11.48
C ILE A 11 6.00 22.84 -10.03
N SER A 12 4.96 22.27 -9.42
CA SER A 12 5.00 21.80 -8.03
C SER A 12 3.88 20.83 -7.71
N ILE A 13 4.11 20.00 -6.69
CA ILE A 13 3.10 19.18 -6.03
C ILE A 13 3.17 19.50 -4.54
N SER A 14 2.02 19.84 -3.93
CA SER A 14 1.92 20.14 -2.50
C SER A 14 1.02 19.11 -1.82
N PHE A 15 1.40 18.68 -0.62
CA PHE A 15 0.61 17.79 0.23
C PHE A 15 0.90 18.09 1.69
N GLU A 16 -0.06 17.78 2.55
CA GLU A 16 0.13 17.89 4.00
C GLU A 16 1.03 16.76 4.48
N ALA A 17 1.94 17.07 5.42
CA ALA A 17 2.76 16.05 6.05
C ALA A 17 1.86 15.09 6.87
N PRO A 18 1.86 13.79 6.59
CA PRO A 18 1.03 12.85 7.33
C PRO A 18 1.50 12.74 8.77
N SER A 19 0.55 12.57 9.70
CA SER A 19 0.84 12.23 11.10
C SER A 19 0.79 10.72 11.30
N GLY A 20 1.66 10.18 12.18
CA GLY A 20 1.73 8.76 12.49
C GLY A 20 2.92 8.05 11.84
N GLY A 21 2.95 6.74 11.98
CA GLY A 21 3.97 5.90 11.38
C GLY A 21 3.73 5.67 9.91
N TYR A 22 4.80 5.52 9.16
CA TYR A 22 4.72 5.27 7.72
C TYR A 22 5.73 4.22 7.27
N ALA A 23 5.39 3.52 6.20
CA ALA A 23 6.29 2.60 5.52
C ALA A 23 5.96 2.50 4.03
N TYR A 24 7.00 2.25 3.24
CA TYR A 24 6.88 1.86 1.85
C TYR A 24 7.73 0.60 1.64
N GLU A 25 7.09 -0.49 1.28
CA GLU A 25 7.74 -1.76 0.98
C GLU A 25 7.55 -2.13 -0.48
N LYS A 26 8.61 -2.64 -1.08
CA LYS A 26 8.66 -2.94 -2.50
C LYS A 26 9.45 -4.21 -2.76
N GLN A 27 8.86 -5.15 -3.49
CA GLN A 27 9.57 -6.28 -4.08
C GLN A 27 9.99 -5.94 -5.50
N LYS A 28 11.28 -6.09 -5.80
CA LYS A 28 11.88 -5.86 -7.11
C LYS A 28 12.96 -6.90 -7.41
N ARG A 29 13.30 -7.11 -8.67
CA ARG A 29 14.35 -8.06 -9.08
C ARG A 29 15.76 -7.50 -8.86
N LYS A 30 15.95 -6.22 -9.16
CA LYS A 30 17.24 -5.53 -9.04
C LYS A 30 17.04 -4.08 -8.61
N ILE A 31 18.12 -3.42 -8.19
CA ILE A 31 18.10 -1.99 -7.86
C ILE A 31 17.73 -1.19 -9.12
N GLY A 32 16.83 -0.22 -8.98
CA GLY A 32 16.33 0.61 -10.08
C GLY A 32 15.21 -0.01 -10.92
N ASP A 33 14.83 -1.27 -10.67
CA ASP A 33 13.73 -1.92 -11.40
C ASP A 33 12.35 -1.46 -10.89
N TYR A 34 11.35 -1.60 -11.76
CA TYR A 34 9.95 -1.50 -11.36
C TYR A 34 9.60 -2.60 -10.37
N ALA A 35 8.65 -2.33 -9.50
CA ALA A 35 8.21 -3.32 -8.52
C ALA A 35 7.46 -4.49 -9.18
N THR A 36 7.61 -5.68 -8.62
CA THR A 36 6.64 -6.77 -8.81
C THR A 36 5.36 -6.46 -8.05
N ALA A 37 5.50 -5.93 -6.83
CA ALA A 37 4.46 -5.40 -5.99
C ALA A 37 5.05 -4.38 -5.03
N ALA A 38 4.31 -3.32 -4.71
CA ALA A 38 4.68 -2.37 -3.67
C ALA A 38 3.46 -1.94 -2.86
N ALA A 39 3.69 -1.63 -1.58
CA ALA A 39 2.68 -1.13 -0.66
C ALA A 39 3.21 0.08 0.10
N GLY A 40 2.41 1.15 0.14
CA GLY A 40 2.60 2.31 1.00
C GLY A 40 1.55 2.30 2.11
N VAL A 41 1.99 2.50 3.34
CA VAL A 41 1.12 2.54 4.53
C VAL A 41 1.45 3.78 5.34
N ILE A 42 0.42 4.51 5.75
CA ILE A 42 0.47 5.51 6.80
C ILE A 42 -0.56 5.09 7.85
N ILE A 43 -0.18 5.03 9.11
CA ILE A 43 -1.05 4.60 10.20
C ILE A 43 -0.79 5.40 11.47
N LYS A 44 -1.84 5.74 12.18
CA LYS A 44 -1.75 6.33 13.51
C LYS A 44 -2.34 5.35 14.52
N VAL A 45 -1.53 4.98 15.52
CA VAL A 45 -1.92 4.06 16.58
C VAL A 45 -1.92 4.81 17.91
N GLU A 46 -3.02 4.71 18.63
CA GLU A 46 -3.21 5.30 19.94
C GLU A 46 -3.78 4.24 20.89
N ASN A 47 -3.09 3.98 22.02
CA ASN A 47 -3.51 2.94 22.98
C ASN A 47 -3.76 1.57 22.32
N ASN A 48 -2.86 1.13 21.45
CA ASN A 48 -2.95 -0.10 20.66
C ASN A 48 -4.16 -0.18 19.71
N LYS A 49 -4.82 0.95 19.41
CA LYS A 49 -5.91 1.06 18.43
C LYS A 49 -5.51 1.91 17.25
N CYS A 50 -5.92 1.49 16.07
CA CYS A 50 -5.75 2.30 14.87
C CYS A 50 -6.74 3.46 14.88
N SER A 51 -6.24 4.70 15.01
CA SER A 51 -7.08 5.91 14.92
C SER A 51 -7.26 6.40 13.48
N SER A 52 -6.28 6.16 12.62
CA SER A 52 -6.37 6.44 11.18
C SER A 52 -5.42 5.55 10.40
N ALA A 53 -5.77 5.23 9.16
CA ALA A 53 -4.92 4.50 8.25
C ALA A 53 -5.13 4.95 6.79
N SER A 54 -4.08 4.82 6.01
CA SER A 54 -4.10 4.96 4.56
C SER A 54 -3.20 3.88 3.97
N ILE A 55 -3.73 3.06 3.06
CA ILE A 55 -3.03 1.94 2.46
C ILE A 55 -3.19 2.04 0.95
N ALA A 56 -2.08 2.06 0.23
CA ALA A 56 -2.07 2.11 -1.22
C ALA A 56 -1.10 1.08 -1.81
N LEU A 57 -1.46 0.51 -2.95
CA LEU A 57 -0.67 -0.47 -3.68
C LEU A 57 -0.27 0.08 -5.05
N THR A 58 0.89 -0.34 -5.54
CA THR A 58 1.32 -0.06 -6.92
C THR A 58 1.85 -1.33 -7.60
N ASN A 59 1.77 -1.36 -8.94
CA ASN A 59 2.08 -2.50 -9.80
C ASN A 59 1.20 -3.75 -9.56
N LEU A 60 0.06 -3.56 -8.97
CA LEU A 60 -0.93 -4.60 -8.65
C LEU A 60 -2.31 -4.31 -9.29
N SER A 61 -2.37 -3.36 -10.21
CA SER A 61 -3.47 -3.03 -11.10
C SER A 61 -2.94 -2.05 -12.15
N ASP A 62 -3.75 -1.66 -13.11
CA ASP A 62 -3.42 -0.67 -14.15
C ASP A 62 -3.12 0.73 -13.57
N THR A 63 -3.72 1.05 -12.43
CA THR A 63 -3.49 2.28 -11.68
C THR A 63 -3.13 1.97 -10.23
N PRO A 64 -2.57 2.92 -9.45
CA PRO A 64 -2.43 2.75 -8.01
C PRO A 64 -3.78 2.44 -7.35
N VAL A 65 -3.80 1.47 -6.43
CA VAL A 65 -5.00 1.03 -5.72
C VAL A 65 -4.99 1.62 -4.32
N TYR A 66 -6.00 2.40 -3.98
CA TYR A 66 -6.28 2.77 -2.59
C TYR A 66 -7.16 1.70 -1.96
N CYS A 67 -6.70 1.12 -0.85
CA CYS A 67 -7.36 -0.01 -0.20
C CYS A 67 -8.42 0.44 0.81
N ASP A 68 -9.49 1.07 0.36
CA ASP A 68 -10.57 1.62 1.20
C ASP A 68 -11.19 0.55 2.12
N LYS A 69 -11.53 -0.63 1.60
CA LYS A 69 -12.10 -1.74 2.39
C LYS A 69 -11.15 -2.22 3.49
N ALA A 70 -9.85 -2.24 3.22
CA ALA A 70 -8.86 -2.61 4.22
C ALA A 70 -8.73 -1.54 5.31
N VAL A 71 -8.83 -0.26 4.93
CA VAL A 71 -8.86 0.87 5.87
C VAL A 71 -10.10 0.80 6.76
N ASP A 72 -11.27 0.52 6.20
CA ASP A 72 -12.52 0.35 6.97
C ASP A 72 -12.44 -0.80 7.99
N ILE A 73 -11.67 -1.86 7.68
CA ILE A 73 -11.48 -2.99 8.60
C ILE A 73 -10.59 -2.60 9.78
N ILE A 74 -9.51 -1.82 9.58
CA ILE A 74 -8.51 -1.56 10.61
C ILE A 74 -8.85 -0.37 11.51
N VAL A 75 -9.49 0.67 10.99
CA VAL A 75 -9.77 1.90 11.74
C VAL A 75 -10.70 1.62 12.92
N GLY A 76 -10.34 2.13 14.10
CA GLY A 76 -11.07 1.95 15.36
C GLY A 76 -10.87 0.60 16.04
N LYS A 77 -10.06 -0.30 15.46
CA LYS A 77 -9.82 -1.65 16.01
C LYS A 77 -8.51 -1.71 16.77
N GLU A 78 -8.45 -2.63 17.72
CA GLU A 78 -7.23 -3.00 18.41
C GLU A 78 -6.32 -3.80 17.48
N ILE A 79 -5.03 -3.43 17.46
CA ILE A 79 -4.06 -4.05 16.58
C ILE A 79 -3.66 -5.43 17.12
N ASP A 80 -3.99 -6.47 16.38
CA ASP A 80 -3.53 -7.82 16.61
C ASP A 80 -3.18 -8.54 15.29
N LYS A 81 -2.59 -9.70 15.41
CA LYS A 81 -2.17 -10.50 14.24
C LYS A 81 -3.34 -10.88 13.34
N ASN A 82 -4.49 -11.23 13.92
CA ASN A 82 -5.66 -11.66 13.15
C ASN A 82 -6.22 -10.48 12.33
N LEU A 83 -6.30 -9.29 12.93
CA LEU A 83 -6.71 -8.06 12.24
C LEU A 83 -5.77 -7.76 11.06
N LEU A 84 -4.45 -7.83 11.28
CA LEU A 84 -3.47 -7.57 10.21
C LEU A 84 -3.56 -8.59 9.08
N ASP A 85 -3.89 -9.84 9.36
CA ASP A 85 -4.14 -10.87 8.35
C ASP A 85 -5.40 -10.56 7.54
N GLN A 86 -6.49 -10.10 8.17
CA GLN A 86 -7.72 -9.68 7.50
C GLN A 86 -7.49 -8.44 6.61
N VAL A 87 -6.79 -7.44 7.12
CA VAL A 87 -6.43 -6.22 6.38
C VAL A 87 -5.57 -6.56 5.16
N THR A 88 -4.58 -7.42 5.35
CA THR A 88 -3.71 -7.89 4.26
C THR A 88 -4.52 -8.59 3.17
N LYS A 89 -5.42 -9.49 3.58
CA LYS A 89 -6.30 -10.19 2.64
C LYS A 89 -7.20 -9.21 1.88
N ALA A 90 -7.81 -8.26 2.56
CA ALA A 90 -8.67 -7.25 1.93
C ALA A 90 -7.90 -6.39 0.90
N CYS A 91 -6.64 -6.03 1.18
CA CYS A 91 -5.78 -5.33 0.22
C CYS A 91 -5.50 -6.19 -1.02
N VAL A 92 -5.16 -7.48 -0.82
CA VAL A 92 -4.90 -8.41 -1.94
C VAL A 92 -6.16 -8.63 -2.78
N ASP A 93 -7.32 -8.74 -2.15
CA ASP A 93 -8.60 -8.93 -2.84
C ASP A 93 -9.02 -7.68 -3.67
N GLN A 94 -8.55 -6.49 -3.30
CA GLN A 94 -8.75 -5.25 -4.06
C GLN A 94 -7.76 -5.06 -5.22
N SER A 95 -6.71 -5.88 -5.30
CA SER A 95 -5.73 -5.83 -6.37
C SER A 95 -6.18 -6.62 -7.60
N ASP A 96 -5.81 -6.16 -8.78
CA ASP A 96 -6.08 -6.82 -10.05
C ASP A 96 -4.81 -6.82 -10.94
N PRO A 97 -3.76 -7.56 -10.54
CA PRO A 97 -2.52 -7.60 -11.30
C PRO A 97 -2.66 -8.43 -12.58
N VAL A 98 -2.02 -7.97 -13.64
CA VAL A 98 -1.86 -8.74 -14.87
C VAL A 98 -0.55 -9.53 -14.87
N ALA A 99 -0.54 -10.68 -15.53
CA ALA A 99 0.68 -11.46 -15.73
C ALA A 99 1.64 -10.72 -16.68
N ASP A 100 2.92 -10.67 -16.32
CA ASP A 100 3.97 -10.07 -17.13
C ASP A 100 5.33 -10.78 -16.90
N GLN A 101 6.43 -10.17 -17.39
CA GLN A 101 7.79 -10.69 -17.20
C GLN A 101 8.24 -10.80 -15.72
N ARG A 102 7.48 -10.24 -14.77
CA ARG A 102 7.75 -10.31 -13.33
C ARG A 102 7.05 -11.47 -12.65
N GLY A 103 6.12 -12.12 -13.35
CA GLY A 103 5.47 -13.33 -12.89
C GLY A 103 3.97 -13.39 -13.21
N PRO A 104 3.38 -14.55 -12.97
CA PRO A 104 1.95 -14.76 -13.10
C PRO A 104 1.16 -14.04 -12.00
N VAL A 105 -0.14 -13.88 -12.22
CA VAL A 105 -1.08 -13.20 -11.30
C VAL A 105 -0.97 -13.74 -9.87
N GLU A 106 -0.99 -15.06 -9.71
CA GLU A 106 -0.94 -15.71 -8.38
C GLU A 106 0.35 -15.39 -7.62
N PHE A 107 1.48 -15.37 -8.32
CA PHE A 107 2.76 -14.98 -7.72
C PHE A 107 2.74 -13.51 -7.28
N LYS A 108 2.20 -12.61 -8.10
CA LYS A 108 2.08 -11.19 -7.75
C LYS A 108 1.17 -10.97 -6.53
N LYS A 109 0.04 -11.67 -6.44
CA LYS A 109 -0.85 -11.63 -5.28
C LYS A 109 -0.19 -12.19 -4.02
N TYR A 110 0.57 -13.27 -4.14
CA TYR A 110 1.36 -13.82 -3.03
C TYR A 110 2.39 -12.82 -2.51
N VAL A 111 3.17 -12.22 -3.42
CA VAL A 111 4.17 -11.20 -3.09
C VAL A 111 3.49 -9.95 -2.49
N ALA A 112 2.34 -9.54 -3.01
CA ALA A 112 1.55 -8.43 -2.46
C ALA A 112 1.25 -8.66 -0.98
N GLY A 113 0.76 -9.84 -0.59
CA GLY A 113 0.51 -10.18 0.81
C GLY A 113 1.75 -10.01 1.70
N ILE A 114 2.93 -10.37 1.21
CA ILE A 114 4.19 -10.23 1.96
C ILE A 114 4.57 -8.75 2.14
N VAL A 115 4.54 -7.96 1.08
CA VAL A 115 4.95 -6.54 1.14
C VAL A 115 3.95 -5.70 1.95
N ILE A 116 2.66 -6.01 1.86
CA ILE A 116 1.61 -5.36 2.66
C ILE A 116 1.84 -5.62 4.16
N LYS A 117 2.05 -6.87 4.56
CA LYS A 117 2.35 -7.22 5.96
C LYS A 117 3.60 -6.51 6.48
N LYS A 118 4.67 -6.48 5.69
CA LYS A 118 5.89 -5.77 6.06
C LYS A 118 5.65 -4.28 6.23
N ALA A 119 4.92 -3.66 5.31
CA ALA A 119 4.61 -2.23 5.36
C ALA A 119 3.74 -1.90 6.59
N LEU A 120 2.70 -2.70 6.87
CA LEU A 120 1.85 -2.53 8.05
C LEU A 120 2.66 -2.62 9.34
N ASN A 121 3.43 -3.69 9.56
CA ASN A 121 4.22 -3.87 10.76
C ASN A 121 5.21 -2.71 10.96
N ARG A 122 5.94 -2.34 9.91
CA ARG A 122 6.92 -1.25 9.98
C ARG A 122 6.28 0.11 10.23
N ALA A 123 5.11 0.37 9.66
CA ALA A 123 4.38 1.61 9.92
C ALA A 123 3.85 1.67 11.36
N ILE A 124 3.34 0.55 11.90
CA ILE A 124 2.91 0.43 13.30
C ILE A 124 4.07 0.65 14.27
N GLU A 125 5.24 0.05 14.02
CA GLU A 125 6.46 0.24 14.83
C GLU A 125 6.92 1.70 14.90
N ARG A 126 6.58 2.50 13.90
CA ARG A 126 6.95 3.92 13.77
C ARG A 126 5.85 4.90 14.22
N SER A 127 4.72 4.36 14.59
CA SER A 127 3.54 5.17 14.94
C SER A 127 3.58 5.71 16.37
#